data_77176a3efcda50ac1eabb93be5ff6af8
#
_entry.id   77176a3efcda50ac1eabb93be5ff6af8
#
_cell.length_a   1.000
_cell.length_b   1.000
_cell.length_c   1.000
_cell.angle_alpha   90.00
_cell.angle_beta   90.00
_cell.angle_gamma   90.00
#
_symmetry.space_group_name_H-M   'P 1'
#
loop_
_entity.id
_entity.type
_entity.pdbx_description
1 polymer ?
#
loop_
_entity_poly.entity_id
_entity_poly.type
_entity_poly.pdbx_seq_one_letter_code
_entity_poly.pdbx_strand_id
1 'polypeptide(L)'
;MVLRFLGFCGALMLLAVPAYAQAGDDWPAWGHDPGGQRFSPLSMIDRGNVRALKVAWTFHTGDAYQPKNSKPTAFEATPIYVDGTLYLSTPLGRVIALDPVTGRQRWAYDPKIDKDAGYGDYASRGVSTWKSPSGQRRIFIATIDAHLIALDAATGKPCADFGENGVVDLRRGLRIPVPAGHYADYEETSPPAIVGNTVVVGSGIADNNLVSAPSGEVRGFDAVTGRLKWTWDPIPQDAKDPGAKTWKNGGARITGAANAWSVIAADPERGLVFVPTGSPSPDYYGGERLGDDLYANSVVALRADTGERVWSFQTVHHDLWDYDVASPPVLFEVHHDGKTIPAVGAGSKTGNFFILDRLTGKPIFGVEERPVPKSDVPGEVAALAQPFPVMPRPLAPQTLDVNAIQGSEADRKWCREEIAKLRSEGVFTPPSVRGSLVVPGNIGGM
;
A
#
# COMPACT_ATOMS: atom_id res chain seq x y z
N MET A 1 -36.26 57.81 -54.10
CA MET A 1 -34.90 57.27 -54.06
C MET A 1 -34.73 56.67 -52.63
N VAL A 2 -35.02 55.39 -52.51
CA VAL A 2 -35.07 54.65 -51.19
C VAL A 2 -33.84 53.76 -51.12
N LEU A 3 -32.90 54.07 -50.18
CA LEU A 3 -31.72 53.27 -49.89
C LEU A 3 -32.13 52.16 -48.90
N ARG A 4 -32.01 50.91 -49.31
CA ARG A 4 -32.12 49.72 -48.40
C ARG A 4 -30.73 49.42 -47.82
N PHE A 5 -30.60 49.47 -46.50
CA PHE A 5 -29.48 48.90 -45.77
C PHE A 5 -29.73 47.39 -45.53
N LEU A 6 -28.84 46.54 -46.07
CA LEU A 6 -28.75 45.12 -45.76
C LEU A 6 -27.80 44.97 -44.56
N GLY A 7 -28.33 44.56 -43.42
CA GLY A 7 -27.55 44.16 -42.26
C GLY A 7 -27.02 42.72 -42.42
N PHE A 8 -25.71 42.58 -42.42
CA PHE A 8 -25.02 41.27 -42.34
C PHE A 8 -24.89 40.86 -40.87
N CYS A 9 -25.68 39.90 -40.42
CA CYS A 9 -25.47 39.19 -39.13
C CYS A 9 -24.40 38.12 -39.33
N GLY A 10 -23.17 38.40 -38.97
CA GLY A 10 -22.10 37.41 -38.90
C GLY A 10 -22.27 36.56 -37.63
N ALA A 11 -22.69 35.32 -37.77
CA ALA A 11 -22.67 34.34 -36.69
C ALA A 11 -21.20 33.91 -36.43
N LEU A 12 -20.63 34.32 -35.30
CA LEU A 12 -19.36 33.83 -34.81
C LEU A 12 -19.57 32.37 -34.35
N MET A 13 -19.22 31.38 -35.17
CA MET A 13 -19.04 30.01 -34.76
C MET A 13 -17.78 29.93 -33.89
N LEU A 14 -17.94 29.82 -32.57
CA LEU A 14 -16.90 29.40 -31.67
C LEU A 14 -16.59 27.92 -31.96
N LEU A 15 -15.55 27.69 -32.75
CA LEU A 15 -14.95 26.38 -32.90
C LEU A 15 -14.34 26.01 -31.53
N ALA A 16 -15.02 25.15 -30.78
CA ALA A 16 -14.43 24.49 -29.65
C ALA A 16 -13.28 23.61 -30.16
N VAL A 17 -12.05 24.08 -30.02
CA VAL A 17 -10.84 23.30 -30.28
C VAL A 17 -10.82 22.22 -29.15
N PRO A 18 -10.83 20.93 -29.48
CA PRO A 18 -10.64 19.92 -28.45
C PRO A 18 -9.25 20.16 -27.84
N ALA A 19 -9.19 20.39 -26.54
CA ALA A 19 -7.94 20.42 -25.81
C ALA A 19 -7.33 19.01 -25.91
N TYR A 20 -6.39 18.83 -26.82
CA TYR A 20 -5.55 17.63 -26.82
C TYR A 20 -4.69 17.70 -25.56
N ALA A 21 -4.84 16.70 -24.68
CA ALA A 21 -3.93 16.51 -23.56
C ALA A 21 -2.48 16.46 -24.08
N GLN A 22 -1.63 17.34 -23.57
CA GLN A 22 -0.21 17.31 -23.91
C GLN A 22 0.43 16.09 -23.24
N ALA A 23 1.46 15.52 -23.86
CA ALA A 23 2.27 14.47 -23.23
C ALA A 23 2.85 15.03 -21.92
N GLY A 24 2.43 14.49 -20.77
CA GLY A 24 2.78 15.00 -19.43
C GLY A 24 1.58 15.35 -18.54
N ASP A 25 0.36 15.40 -19.09
CA ASP A 25 -0.86 15.70 -18.33
C ASP A 25 -1.46 14.46 -17.65
N ASP A 26 -0.98 13.25 -17.97
CA ASP A 26 -1.47 12.00 -17.43
C ASP A 26 -1.09 11.82 -15.96
N TRP A 27 -1.92 11.08 -15.21
CA TRP A 27 -1.67 10.56 -13.86
C TRP A 27 -1.75 9.03 -13.89
N PRO A 28 -0.72 8.35 -14.43
CA PRO A 28 -0.82 6.93 -14.83
C PRO A 28 -0.66 5.93 -13.70
N ALA A 29 -0.30 6.36 -12.50
CA ALA A 29 -0.10 5.51 -11.34
C ALA A 29 -0.72 6.12 -10.08
N TRP A 30 -0.90 5.33 -9.04
CA TRP A 30 -1.44 5.76 -7.74
C TRP A 30 -0.75 7.03 -7.20
N GLY A 31 0.56 7.14 -7.36
CA GLY A 31 1.36 8.28 -6.91
C GLY A 31 1.72 9.28 -8.01
N HIS A 32 0.99 9.38 -9.11
CA HIS A 32 1.32 10.05 -10.35
C HIS A 32 2.36 9.27 -11.15
N ASP A 33 3.51 8.99 -10.59
CA ASP A 33 4.56 8.13 -11.10
C ASP A 33 4.60 6.79 -10.32
N PRO A 34 5.22 5.74 -10.86
CA PRO A 34 5.34 4.45 -10.16
C PRO A 34 6.14 4.51 -8.85
N GLY A 35 6.96 5.55 -8.66
CA GLY A 35 7.74 5.80 -7.45
C GLY A 35 6.98 6.53 -6.34
N GLY A 36 5.72 6.92 -6.58
CA GLY A 36 4.84 7.44 -5.54
C GLY A 36 5.07 8.89 -5.12
N GLN A 37 5.71 9.73 -5.94
CA GLN A 37 6.06 11.11 -5.58
C GLN A 37 4.86 12.04 -5.39
N ARG A 38 3.70 11.75 -5.97
CA ARG A 38 2.46 12.55 -5.91
C ARG A 38 2.68 14.01 -6.37
N PHE A 39 3.61 14.21 -7.27
CA PHE A 39 3.94 15.51 -7.83
C PHE A 39 3.45 15.62 -9.26
N SER A 40 2.71 16.71 -9.59
CA SER A 40 2.33 17.07 -10.94
C SER A 40 3.16 18.28 -11.40
N PRO A 41 3.76 18.24 -12.59
CA PRO A 41 4.45 19.41 -13.17
C PRO A 41 3.49 20.49 -13.68
N LEU A 42 2.18 20.24 -13.68
CA LEU A 42 1.17 21.19 -14.13
C LEU A 42 1.14 22.43 -13.25
N SER A 43 1.11 23.60 -13.83
CA SER A 43 1.19 24.89 -13.13
C SER A 43 -0.07 25.77 -13.28
N MET A 44 -1.15 25.24 -13.89
CA MET A 44 -2.40 25.99 -14.07
C MET A 44 -3.12 26.29 -12.74
N ILE A 45 -2.91 25.45 -11.72
CA ILE A 45 -3.40 25.67 -10.37
C ILE A 45 -2.21 26.08 -9.51
N ASP A 46 -2.29 27.26 -8.90
CA ASP A 46 -1.23 27.83 -8.07
C ASP A 46 -1.79 28.47 -6.79
N ARG A 47 -0.92 29.09 -5.99
CA ARG A 47 -1.30 29.76 -4.74
C ARG A 47 -2.26 30.94 -4.95
N GLY A 48 -2.24 31.56 -6.14
CA GLY A 48 -3.09 32.72 -6.50
C GLY A 48 -4.50 32.32 -6.86
N ASN A 49 -4.72 31.15 -7.42
CA ASN A 49 -6.02 30.75 -7.96
C ASN A 49 -6.66 29.52 -7.29
N VAL A 50 -5.94 28.75 -6.46
CA VAL A 50 -6.45 27.53 -5.82
C VAL A 50 -7.74 27.78 -5.00
N ARG A 51 -7.89 28.97 -4.40
CA ARG A 51 -9.10 29.34 -3.63
C ARG A 51 -10.33 29.60 -4.51
N ALA A 52 -10.14 29.80 -5.81
CA ALA A 52 -11.22 30.02 -6.78
C ALA A 52 -11.76 28.72 -7.39
N LEU A 53 -11.16 27.57 -7.08
CA LEU A 53 -11.63 26.27 -7.56
C LEU A 53 -13.07 26.03 -7.10
N LYS A 54 -13.86 25.47 -8.02
CA LYS A 54 -15.26 25.06 -7.78
C LYS A 54 -15.42 23.60 -8.19
N VAL A 55 -16.33 22.90 -7.54
CA VAL A 55 -16.73 21.55 -7.94
C VAL A 55 -17.34 21.63 -9.36
N ALA A 56 -16.70 20.95 -10.32
CA ALA A 56 -17.19 20.87 -11.69
C ALA A 56 -18.31 19.83 -11.84
N TRP A 57 -18.16 18.70 -11.18
CA TRP A 57 -19.14 17.60 -11.13
C TRP A 57 -18.88 16.71 -9.91
N THR A 58 -19.88 15.89 -9.58
CA THR A 58 -19.80 14.85 -8.53
C THR A 58 -20.30 13.54 -9.11
N PHE A 59 -19.59 12.45 -8.83
CA PHE A 59 -19.97 11.10 -9.21
C PHE A 59 -20.18 10.24 -7.95
N HIS A 60 -21.33 9.58 -7.84
CA HIS A 60 -21.65 8.68 -6.74
C HIS A 60 -21.44 7.23 -7.19
N THR A 61 -20.52 6.51 -6.57
CA THR A 61 -20.20 5.12 -6.91
C THR A 61 -21.33 4.16 -6.54
N GLY A 62 -22.08 4.46 -5.49
CA GLY A 62 -23.13 3.60 -4.95
C GLY A 62 -22.63 2.47 -4.04
N ASP A 63 -21.35 2.43 -3.71
CA ASP A 63 -20.72 1.35 -2.94
C ASP A 63 -20.49 1.71 -1.46
N ALA A 64 -21.24 2.67 -0.93
CA ALA A 64 -21.32 2.86 0.52
C ALA A 64 -22.16 1.70 1.12
N TYR A 65 -21.50 0.79 1.81
CA TYR A 65 -22.13 -0.42 2.34
C TYR A 65 -21.63 -0.70 3.78
N GLN A 66 -22.54 -1.20 4.62
CA GLN A 66 -22.23 -1.67 5.98
C GLN A 66 -22.52 -3.17 6.06
N PRO A 67 -21.50 -4.02 6.02
CA PRO A 67 -21.68 -5.45 6.28
C PRO A 67 -22.24 -5.70 7.68
N LYS A 68 -23.00 -6.77 7.85
CA LYS A 68 -23.71 -7.06 9.11
C LYS A 68 -22.77 -7.20 10.32
N ASN A 69 -21.59 -7.78 10.14
CA ASN A 69 -20.67 -8.14 11.21
C ASN A 69 -19.23 -7.69 10.92
N SER A 70 -19.04 -6.63 10.13
CA SER A 70 -17.72 -6.15 9.74
C SER A 70 -17.68 -4.63 9.65
N LYS A 71 -16.50 -4.08 9.33
CA LYS A 71 -16.29 -2.65 9.12
C LYS A 71 -17.10 -2.14 7.92
N PRO A 72 -17.53 -0.86 7.91
CA PRO A 72 -18.10 -0.26 6.71
C PRO A 72 -17.10 -0.16 5.59
N THR A 73 -17.60 -0.07 4.35
CA THR A 73 -16.76 0.24 3.19
C THR A 73 -16.07 1.59 3.34
N ALA A 74 -14.79 1.66 2.99
CA ALA A 74 -14.00 2.89 2.98
C ALA A 74 -13.56 3.23 1.54
N PHE A 75 -13.81 4.47 1.10
CA PHE A 75 -13.33 4.94 -0.20
C PHE A 75 -11.91 5.48 -0.07
N GLU A 76 -10.92 4.63 -0.37
CA GLU A 76 -9.48 4.94 -0.27
C GLU A 76 -8.82 5.12 -1.64
N ALA A 77 -9.57 4.94 -2.73
CA ALA A 77 -8.99 4.91 -4.06
C ALA A 77 -8.42 6.26 -4.49
N THR A 78 -7.19 6.25 -5.00
CA THR A 78 -6.65 7.34 -5.81
C THR A 78 -6.96 7.03 -7.27
N PRO A 79 -7.77 7.86 -7.97
CA PRO A 79 -8.02 7.68 -9.39
C PRO A 79 -6.75 7.88 -10.22
N ILE A 80 -6.64 7.14 -11.33
CA ILE A 80 -5.63 7.40 -12.37
C ILE A 80 -6.26 8.07 -13.58
N TYR A 81 -5.48 8.88 -14.27
CA TYR A 81 -5.89 9.56 -15.50
C TYR A 81 -4.93 9.20 -16.62
N VAL A 82 -5.41 8.54 -17.66
CA VAL A 82 -4.61 8.14 -18.82
C VAL A 82 -5.45 8.15 -20.11
N ASP A 83 -4.82 8.56 -21.22
CA ASP A 83 -5.45 8.60 -22.54
C ASP A 83 -6.84 9.29 -22.51
N GLY A 84 -6.98 10.40 -21.75
CA GLY A 84 -8.23 11.16 -21.65
C GLY A 84 -9.36 10.50 -20.88
N THR A 85 -9.07 9.49 -20.05
CA THR A 85 -10.05 8.76 -19.23
C THR A 85 -9.61 8.70 -17.77
N LEU A 86 -10.53 8.97 -16.87
CA LEU A 86 -10.34 8.81 -15.43
C LEU A 86 -10.82 7.42 -15.00
N TYR A 87 -9.95 6.64 -14.38
CA TYR A 87 -10.27 5.31 -13.85
C TYR A 87 -10.17 5.32 -12.33
N LEU A 88 -11.14 4.71 -11.67
CA LEU A 88 -11.13 4.52 -10.23
C LEU A 88 -11.68 3.15 -9.86
N SER A 89 -11.23 2.64 -8.71
CA SER A 89 -11.83 1.48 -8.06
C SER A 89 -12.82 1.91 -6.98
N THR A 90 -13.65 0.98 -6.56
CA THR A 90 -14.54 1.13 -5.40
C THR A 90 -14.16 0.13 -4.30
N PRO A 91 -14.61 0.32 -3.06
CA PRO A 91 -14.35 -0.64 -1.98
C PRO A 91 -14.76 -2.09 -2.28
N LEU A 92 -15.77 -2.27 -3.14
CA LEU A 92 -16.26 -3.58 -3.57
C LEU A 92 -15.63 -4.06 -4.89
N GLY A 93 -14.43 -3.55 -5.22
CA GLY A 93 -13.65 -4.01 -6.36
C GLY A 93 -14.21 -3.63 -7.74
N ARG A 94 -15.24 -2.78 -7.82
CA ARG A 94 -15.71 -2.27 -9.12
C ARG A 94 -14.68 -1.33 -9.72
N VAL A 95 -14.51 -1.39 -11.04
CA VAL A 95 -13.71 -0.42 -11.79
C VAL A 95 -14.62 0.45 -12.63
N ILE A 96 -14.47 1.75 -12.51
CA ILE A 96 -15.31 2.74 -13.20
C ILE A 96 -14.43 3.65 -14.05
N ALA A 97 -14.80 3.80 -15.32
CA ALA A 97 -14.18 4.75 -16.24
C ALA A 97 -15.09 5.96 -16.45
N LEU A 98 -14.55 7.15 -16.22
CA LEU A 98 -15.29 8.40 -16.34
C LEU A 98 -14.68 9.31 -17.40
N ASP A 99 -15.52 10.11 -18.02
CA ASP A 99 -15.11 11.27 -18.76
C ASP A 99 -14.64 12.35 -17.77
N PRO A 100 -13.38 12.83 -17.85
CA PRO A 100 -12.81 13.74 -16.85
C PRO A 100 -13.45 15.13 -16.86
N VAL A 101 -14.02 15.56 -17.98
CA VAL A 101 -14.62 16.90 -18.14
C VAL A 101 -16.03 16.93 -17.59
N THR A 102 -16.81 15.89 -17.86
CA THR A 102 -18.25 15.87 -17.56
C THR A 102 -18.63 14.99 -16.36
N GLY A 103 -17.72 14.14 -15.87
CA GLY A 103 -17.99 13.14 -14.85
C GLY A 103 -18.89 12.00 -15.33
N ARG A 104 -19.24 11.93 -16.62
CA ARG A 104 -20.11 10.86 -17.13
C ARG A 104 -19.37 9.53 -17.17
N GLN A 105 -20.05 8.47 -16.72
CA GLN A 105 -19.54 7.11 -16.81
C GLN A 105 -19.44 6.68 -18.28
N ARG A 106 -18.25 6.25 -18.70
CA ARG A 106 -18.00 5.61 -20.00
C ARG A 106 -18.33 4.12 -19.94
N TRP A 107 -17.83 3.46 -18.88
CA TRP A 107 -18.16 2.06 -18.56
C TRP A 107 -17.94 1.79 -17.07
N ALA A 108 -18.47 0.66 -16.59
CA ALA A 108 -18.15 0.10 -15.27
C ALA A 108 -18.05 -1.41 -15.38
N TYR A 109 -17.10 -1.97 -14.66
CA TYR A 109 -16.96 -3.41 -14.41
C TYR A 109 -17.31 -3.70 -12.95
N ASP A 110 -18.00 -4.80 -12.71
CA ASP A 110 -18.40 -5.26 -11.37
C ASP A 110 -18.00 -6.73 -11.21
N PRO A 111 -17.01 -7.05 -10.34
CA PRO A 111 -16.56 -8.43 -10.10
C PRO A 111 -17.58 -9.29 -9.36
N LYS A 112 -18.66 -8.71 -8.82
CA LYS A 112 -19.69 -9.42 -8.06
C LYS A 112 -19.17 -10.06 -6.76
N ILE A 113 -18.34 -9.33 -6.04
CA ILE A 113 -17.80 -9.76 -4.75
C ILE A 113 -18.96 -10.05 -3.77
N ASP A 114 -18.83 -11.14 -3.02
CA ASP A 114 -19.72 -11.41 -1.89
C ASP A 114 -19.42 -10.43 -0.76
N LYS A 115 -20.22 -9.38 -0.67
CA LYS A 115 -20.03 -8.27 0.26
C LYS A 115 -20.31 -8.63 1.73
N ASP A 116 -20.83 -9.81 2.01
CA ASP A 116 -21.12 -10.31 3.35
C ASP A 116 -20.13 -11.41 3.81
N ALA A 117 -19.08 -11.68 3.05
CA ALA A 117 -18.09 -12.72 3.36
C ALA A 117 -17.20 -12.41 4.58
N GLY A 118 -17.21 -11.16 5.07
CA GLY A 118 -16.49 -10.79 6.30
C GLY A 118 -15.01 -10.47 6.12
N TYR A 119 -14.66 -9.77 5.03
CA TYR A 119 -13.29 -9.31 4.78
C TYR A 119 -12.75 -8.42 5.91
N GLY A 120 -11.44 -8.42 6.08
CA GLY A 120 -10.72 -7.60 7.05
C GLY A 120 -10.86 -6.11 6.76
N ASP A 121 -10.71 -5.73 5.49
CA ASP A 121 -10.88 -4.36 5.01
C ASP A 121 -11.77 -4.30 3.75
N TYR A 122 -12.83 -3.52 3.83
CA TYR A 122 -13.68 -3.21 2.67
C TYR A 122 -13.17 -1.95 1.99
N ALA A 123 -11.97 -2.04 1.41
CA ALA A 123 -11.29 -0.92 0.78
C ALA A 123 -10.57 -1.35 -0.52
N SER A 124 -10.38 -0.41 -1.42
CA SER A 124 -9.47 -0.53 -2.55
C SER A 124 -8.77 0.79 -2.78
N ARG A 125 -7.43 0.77 -2.86
CA ARG A 125 -6.60 1.98 -2.99
C ARG A 125 -6.43 2.45 -4.42
N GLY A 126 -6.87 1.65 -5.41
CA GLY A 126 -6.83 2.09 -6.80
C GLY A 126 -6.68 0.96 -7.81
N VAL A 127 -6.41 1.38 -9.03
CA VAL A 127 -6.15 0.52 -10.19
C VAL A 127 -4.79 0.88 -10.79
N SER A 128 -4.25 -0.01 -11.61
CA SER A 128 -3.01 0.22 -12.36
C SER A 128 -3.23 0.07 -13.85
N THR A 129 -2.35 0.67 -14.65
CA THR A 129 -2.44 0.60 -16.11
C THR A 129 -1.16 0.03 -16.72
N TRP A 130 -1.33 -0.74 -17.77
CA TRP A 130 -0.27 -1.24 -18.62
C TRP A 130 -0.62 -1.01 -20.08
N LYS A 131 0.37 -0.69 -20.90
CA LYS A 131 0.21 -0.49 -22.34
C LYS A 131 1.11 -1.48 -23.09
N SER A 132 0.51 -2.27 -23.98
CA SER A 132 1.26 -3.20 -24.81
C SER A 132 2.11 -2.47 -25.85
N PRO A 133 3.14 -3.13 -26.42
CA PRO A 133 3.90 -2.57 -27.53
C PRO A 133 3.03 -2.27 -28.77
N SER A 134 1.90 -2.97 -28.96
CA SER A 134 0.92 -2.69 -30.01
C SER A 134 -0.02 -1.53 -29.72
N GLY A 135 0.09 -0.91 -28.53
CA GLY A 135 -0.72 0.23 -28.13
C GLY A 135 -2.01 -0.12 -27.37
N GLN A 136 -2.37 -1.38 -27.23
CA GLN A 136 -3.51 -1.80 -26.42
C GLN A 136 -3.26 -1.48 -24.94
N ARG A 137 -4.23 -0.86 -24.26
CA ARG A 137 -4.13 -0.55 -22.83
C ARG A 137 -5.01 -1.49 -22.01
N ARG A 138 -4.47 -1.95 -20.88
CA ARG A 138 -5.18 -2.71 -19.85
C ARG A 138 -5.25 -1.93 -18.56
N ILE A 139 -6.33 -2.13 -17.82
CA ILE A 139 -6.49 -1.70 -16.43
C ILE A 139 -6.46 -2.95 -15.57
N PHE A 140 -5.60 -2.94 -14.55
CA PHE A 140 -5.50 -4.02 -13.57
C PHE A 140 -6.07 -3.58 -12.24
N ILE A 141 -6.80 -4.49 -11.60
CA ILE A 141 -7.24 -4.38 -10.22
C ILE A 141 -6.96 -5.68 -9.49
N ALA A 142 -6.50 -5.57 -8.26
CA ALA A 142 -6.52 -6.66 -7.31
C ALA A 142 -7.64 -6.40 -6.30
N THR A 143 -8.40 -7.43 -5.93
CA THR A 143 -9.68 -7.28 -5.24
C THR A 143 -9.67 -7.93 -3.86
N ILE A 144 -10.56 -7.47 -2.96
CA ILE A 144 -10.66 -8.01 -1.60
C ILE A 144 -11.05 -9.50 -1.55
N ASP A 145 -11.63 -10.05 -2.61
CA ASP A 145 -11.87 -11.50 -2.77
C ASP A 145 -10.70 -12.22 -3.45
N ALA A 146 -9.49 -11.62 -3.40
CA ALA A 146 -8.22 -12.19 -3.84
C ALA A 146 -8.17 -12.58 -5.33
N HIS A 147 -8.66 -11.72 -6.22
CA HIS A 147 -8.51 -11.88 -7.65
C HIS A 147 -7.68 -10.76 -8.26
N LEU A 148 -6.77 -11.11 -9.16
CA LEU A 148 -6.12 -10.16 -10.06
C LEU A 148 -6.87 -10.15 -11.39
N ILE A 149 -7.42 -9.01 -11.78
CA ILE A 149 -8.29 -8.86 -12.94
C ILE A 149 -7.66 -7.91 -13.94
N ALA A 150 -7.66 -8.29 -15.23
CA ALA A 150 -7.22 -7.46 -16.34
C ALA A 150 -8.42 -7.06 -17.19
N LEU A 151 -8.63 -5.75 -17.36
CA LEU A 151 -9.71 -5.19 -18.17
C LEU A 151 -9.15 -4.44 -19.39
N ASP A 152 -9.81 -4.56 -20.52
CA ASP A 152 -9.57 -3.70 -21.66
C ASP A 152 -9.98 -2.25 -21.33
N ALA A 153 -9.05 -1.33 -21.43
CA ALA A 153 -9.25 0.05 -20.97
C ALA A 153 -10.34 0.80 -21.74
N ALA A 154 -10.58 0.47 -23.01
CA ALA A 154 -11.57 1.13 -23.84
C ALA A 154 -13.00 0.65 -23.54
N THR A 155 -13.17 -0.62 -23.17
CA THR A 155 -14.49 -1.27 -23.07
C THR A 155 -14.88 -1.72 -21.67
N GLY A 156 -13.91 -1.84 -20.74
CA GLY A 156 -14.13 -2.40 -19.41
C GLY A 156 -14.37 -3.91 -19.38
N LYS A 157 -14.23 -4.59 -20.50
CA LYS A 157 -14.40 -6.06 -20.58
C LYS A 157 -13.14 -6.78 -20.07
N PRO A 158 -13.28 -7.90 -19.36
CA PRO A 158 -12.16 -8.76 -19.01
C PRO A 158 -11.37 -9.20 -20.26
N CYS A 159 -10.04 -9.17 -20.16
CA CYS A 159 -9.13 -9.60 -21.24
C CYS A 159 -9.09 -11.13 -21.28
N ALA A 160 -9.72 -11.73 -22.27
CA ALA A 160 -9.89 -13.20 -22.35
C ALA A 160 -8.57 -13.99 -22.42
N ASP A 161 -7.47 -13.36 -22.83
CA ASP A 161 -6.12 -13.92 -22.90
C ASP A 161 -5.34 -13.84 -21.57
N PHE A 162 -5.93 -13.24 -20.53
CA PHE A 162 -5.32 -13.12 -19.20
C PHE A 162 -5.98 -14.11 -18.23
N GLY A 163 -5.17 -15.02 -17.63
CA GLY A 163 -5.64 -16.01 -16.67
C GLY A 163 -6.83 -16.85 -17.17
N GLU A 164 -7.83 -17.00 -16.34
CA GLU A 164 -9.10 -17.64 -16.70
C GLU A 164 -10.12 -16.55 -17.09
N ASN A 165 -10.22 -16.24 -18.38
CA ASN A 165 -11.14 -15.21 -18.92
C ASN A 165 -10.98 -13.82 -18.29
N GLY A 166 -9.76 -13.37 -18.08
CA GLY A 166 -9.44 -12.04 -17.54
C GLY A 166 -9.13 -12.04 -16.04
N VAL A 167 -9.11 -13.18 -15.37
CA VAL A 167 -9.02 -13.32 -13.93
C VAL A 167 -7.96 -14.34 -13.52
N VAL A 168 -7.18 -14.02 -12.48
CA VAL A 168 -6.27 -14.92 -11.76
C VAL A 168 -6.70 -15.00 -10.30
N ASP A 169 -6.95 -16.20 -9.78
CA ASP A 169 -7.21 -16.44 -8.36
C ASP A 169 -5.88 -16.44 -7.58
N LEU A 170 -5.70 -15.42 -6.73
CA LEU A 170 -4.49 -15.19 -5.96
C LEU A 170 -4.35 -16.12 -4.73
N ARG A 171 -5.37 -16.86 -4.35
CA ARG A 171 -5.28 -17.82 -3.24
C ARG A 171 -4.58 -19.12 -3.64
N ARG A 172 -4.41 -19.34 -4.96
CA ARG A 172 -3.77 -20.56 -5.47
C ARG A 172 -2.25 -20.49 -5.34
N GLY A 173 -1.65 -21.58 -4.89
CA GLY A 173 -0.20 -21.77 -4.87
C GLY A 173 0.53 -21.08 -3.71
N LEU A 174 -0.17 -20.67 -2.67
CA LEU A 174 0.43 -20.18 -1.44
C LEU A 174 1.12 -21.31 -0.68
N ARG A 175 2.24 -21.03 0.00
CA ARG A 175 2.94 -21.99 0.87
C ARG A 175 2.04 -22.48 2.02
N ILE A 176 1.44 -21.54 2.73
CA ILE A 176 0.37 -21.81 3.68
C ILE A 176 -0.93 -21.38 3.00
N PRO A 177 -1.80 -22.33 2.63
CA PRO A 177 -3.02 -22.02 1.91
C PRO A 177 -4.05 -21.30 2.79
N VAL A 178 -4.97 -20.62 2.16
CA VAL A 178 -6.15 -20.06 2.84
C VAL A 178 -7.00 -21.21 3.36
N PRO A 179 -7.34 -21.26 4.67
CA PRO A 179 -8.15 -22.34 5.23
C PRO A 179 -9.55 -22.42 4.60
N ALA A 180 -10.09 -23.62 4.47
CA ALA A 180 -11.44 -23.80 3.96
C ALA A 180 -12.48 -23.09 4.85
N GLY A 181 -13.35 -22.29 4.23
CA GLY A 181 -14.34 -21.45 4.94
C GLY A 181 -13.82 -20.11 5.44
N HIS A 182 -12.52 -19.81 5.23
CA HIS A 182 -11.87 -18.57 5.65
C HIS A 182 -11.34 -17.77 4.45
N TYR A 183 -12.04 -17.80 3.33
CA TYR A 183 -11.60 -17.15 2.08
C TYR A 183 -11.41 -15.64 2.21
N ALA A 184 -12.07 -15.01 3.17
CA ALA A 184 -11.93 -13.60 3.48
C ALA A 184 -10.66 -13.26 4.31
N ASP A 185 -9.89 -14.25 4.76
CA ASP A 185 -8.64 -14.04 5.49
C ASP A 185 -7.46 -13.70 4.57
N TYR A 186 -7.66 -13.71 3.24
CA TYR A 186 -6.67 -13.33 2.24
C TYR A 186 -7.32 -12.44 1.19
N GLU A 187 -6.89 -11.22 1.12
CA GLU A 187 -7.46 -10.15 0.30
C GLU A 187 -6.38 -9.32 -0.41
N GLU A 188 -6.77 -8.47 -1.34
CA GLU A 188 -5.93 -7.44 -1.95
C GLU A 188 -6.63 -6.09 -1.92
N THR A 189 -5.99 -5.11 -1.31
CA THR A 189 -6.53 -3.76 -1.16
C THR A 189 -5.75 -2.70 -1.91
N SER A 190 -4.57 -3.04 -2.44
CA SER A 190 -3.67 -2.09 -3.12
C SER A 190 -3.60 -2.30 -4.63
N PRO A 191 -3.39 -1.23 -5.43
CA PRO A 191 -3.18 -1.37 -6.85
C PRO A 191 -1.90 -2.16 -7.15
N PRO A 192 -1.90 -3.08 -8.13
CA PRO A 192 -0.69 -3.80 -8.53
C PRO A 192 0.43 -2.85 -9.00
N ALA A 193 1.68 -3.15 -8.69
CA ALA A 193 2.81 -2.44 -9.28
C ALA A 193 3.12 -2.99 -10.69
N ILE A 194 3.44 -2.10 -11.64
CA ILE A 194 3.70 -2.48 -13.03
C ILE A 194 5.13 -2.10 -13.41
N VAL A 195 5.92 -3.09 -13.85
CA VAL A 195 7.26 -2.87 -14.41
C VAL A 195 7.43 -3.72 -15.68
N GLY A 196 7.59 -3.06 -16.82
CA GLY A 196 7.64 -3.73 -18.12
C GLY A 196 6.38 -4.57 -18.34
N ASN A 197 6.57 -5.88 -18.54
CA ASN A 197 5.47 -6.86 -18.70
C ASN A 197 5.21 -7.65 -17.40
N THR A 198 5.55 -7.12 -16.25
CA THR A 198 5.29 -7.78 -14.97
C THR A 198 4.30 -6.98 -14.13
N VAL A 199 3.25 -7.65 -13.69
CA VAL A 199 2.26 -7.17 -12.71
C VAL A 199 2.62 -7.78 -11.37
N VAL A 200 2.99 -6.95 -10.38
CA VAL A 200 3.43 -7.39 -9.06
C VAL A 200 2.34 -7.11 -8.04
N VAL A 201 1.98 -8.10 -7.25
CA VAL A 201 0.96 -8.01 -6.20
C VAL A 201 1.51 -8.51 -4.86
N GLY A 202 1.06 -7.92 -3.80
CA GLY A 202 1.23 -8.40 -2.42
C GLY A 202 -0.03 -9.10 -1.92
N SER A 203 -0.44 -8.84 -0.68
CA SER A 203 -1.70 -9.33 -0.09
C SER A 203 -2.02 -8.62 1.22
N GLY A 204 -3.31 -8.53 1.58
CA GLY A 204 -3.81 -8.31 2.93
C GLY A 204 -4.16 -9.66 3.57
N ILE A 205 -3.80 -9.87 4.83
CA ILE A 205 -4.00 -11.14 5.52
C ILE A 205 -4.57 -10.88 6.91
N ALA A 206 -5.51 -11.73 7.34
CA ALA A 206 -6.02 -11.71 8.71
C ALA A 206 -5.00 -12.41 9.63
N ASP A 207 -4.03 -11.67 10.13
CA ASP A 207 -2.81 -12.13 10.76
C ASP A 207 -2.84 -12.13 12.30
N ASN A 208 -3.89 -11.54 12.90
CA ASN A 208 -4.00 -11.43 14.36
C ASN A 208 -4.44 -12.74 15.08
N ASN A 209 -5.02 -13.70 14.36
CA ASN A 209 -5.79 -14.78 14.97
C ASN A 209 -5.07 -16.13 14.98
N LEU A 210 -4.15 -16.38 14.07
CA LEU A 210 -3.53 -17.69 13.84
C LEU A 210 -2.03 -17.54 13.68
N VAL A 211 -1.25 -18.46 14.24
CA VAL A 211 0.18 -18.60 13.94
C VAL A 211 0.38 -18.94 12.47
N SER A 212 -0.38 -19.92 11.97
CA SER A 212 -0.34 -20.39 10.58
C SER A 212 -1.39 -19.69 9.73
N ALA A 213 -1.42 -18.34 9.75
CA ALA A 213 -2.17 -17.56 8.79
C ALA A 213 -1.71 -17.87 7.35
N PRO A 214 -2.50 -17.54 6.31
CA PRO A 214 -2.04 -17.65 4.94
C PRO A 214 -0.68 -16.99 4.74
N SER A 215 0.18 -17.55 3.91
CA SER A 215 1.50 -16.98 3.67
C SER A 215 1.43 -15.73 2.78
N GLY A 216 2.29 -14.75 3.06
CA GLY A 216 2.26 -13.40 2.51
C GLY A 216 3.13 -13.18 1.27
N GLU A 217 3.21 -14.16 0.37
CA GLU A 217 4.05 -14.08 -0.82
C GLU A 217 3.74 -12.85 -1.68
N VAL A 218 4.80 -12.19 -2.13
CA VAL A 218 4.74 -11.22 -3.22
C VAL A 218 4.98 -11.97 -4.53
N ARG A 219 4.12 -11.73 -5.52
CA ARG A 219 4.13 -12.49 -6.77
C ARG A 219 4.10 -11.60 -7.99
N GLY A 220 4.88 -12.01 -9.01
CA GLY A 220 4.90 -11.37 -10.32
C GLY A 220 4.18 -12.20 -11.36
N PHE A 221 3.28 -11.57 -12.11
CA PHE A 221 2.50 -12.17 -13.18
C PHE A 221 2.82 -11.51 -14.51
N ASP A 222 2.74 -12.27 -15.60
CA ASP A 222 2.86 -11.73 -16.96
C ASP A 222 1.63 -10.87 -17.29
N ALA A 223 1.86 -9.62 -17.72
CA ALA A 223 0.81 -8.64 -17.96
C ALA A 223 -0.12 -9.00 -19.15
N VAL A 224 0.32 -9.89 -20.05
CA VAL A 224 -0.47 -10.33 -21.21
C VAL A 224 -1.29 -11.57 -20.85
N THR A 225 -0.65 -12.57 -20.28
CA THR A 225 -1.23 -13.92 -20.12
C THR A 225 -1.73 -14.22 -18.70
N GLY A 226 -1.39 -13.43 -17.71
CA GLY A 226 -1.71 -13.71 -16.30
C GLY A 226 -0.92 -14.90 -15.72
N ARG A 227 0.06 -15.46 -16.46
CA ARG A 227 0.88 -16.56 -15.94
C ARG A 227 1.79 -16.07 -14.84
N LEU A 228 1.87 -16.85 -13.74
CA LEU A 228 2.84 -16.62 -12.68
C LEU A 228 4.27 -16.71 -13.25
N LYS A 229 5.07 -15.67 -13.04
CA LYS A 229 6.49 -15.61 -13.43
C LYS A 229 7.39 -16.01 -12.26
N TRP A 230 7.09 -15.50 -11.07
CA TRP A 230 7.88 -15.73 -9.87
C TRP A 230 7.04 -15.53 -8.60
N THR A 231 7.54 -16.11 -7.52
CA THR A 231 7.04 -15.95 -6.15
C THR A 231 8.23 -15.62 -5.25
N TRP A 232 8.08 -14.64 -4.39
CA TRP A 232 9.00 -14.33 -3.30
C TRP A 232 8.25 -14.39 -1.97
N ASP A 233 8.71 -15.26 -1.05
CA ASP A 233 8.14 -15.39 0.28
C ASP A 233 8.94 -14.50 1.25
N PRO A 234 8.31 -13.56 1.99
CA PRO A 234 8.99 -12.75 3.00
C PRO A 234 9.50 -13.59 4.18
N ILE A 235 8.98 -14.79 4.36
CA ILE A 235 9.47 -15.74 5.37
C ILE A 235 10.34 -16.79 4.66
N PRO A 236 11.68 -16.70 4.76
CA PRO A 236 12.59 -17.51 3.95
C PRO A 236 12.51 -18.99 4.31
N GLN A 237 12.28 -19.83 3.29
CA GLN A 237 12.18 -21.28 3.44
C GLN A 237 13.50 -22.00 3.09
N ASP A 238 14.37 -21.37 2.31
CA ASP A 238 15.71 -21.93 2.01
C ASP A 238 16.67 -21.63 3.16
N ALA A 239 17.21 -22.66 3.79
CA ALA A 239 18.21 -22.54 4.85
C ALA A 239 19.49 -21.81 4.42
N LYS A 240 19.75 -21.69 3.12
CA LYS A 240 20.88 -20.90 2.57
C LYS A 240 20.62 -19.41 2.55
N ASP A 241 19.34 -18.98 2.61
CA ASP A 241 19.01 -17.57 2.70
C ASP A 241 19.48 -17.03 4.06
N PRO A 242 20.24 -15.91 4.08
CA PRO A 242 20.72 -15.32 5.34
C PRO A 242 19.58 -15.02 6.34
N GLY A 243 18.40 -14.66 5.85
CA GLY A 243 17.21 -14.39 6.68
C GLY A 243 16.70 -15.62 7.44
N ALA A 244 16.88 -16.83 6.89
CA ALA A 244 16.40 -18.04 7.54
C ALA A 244 17.01 -18.27 8.95
N LYS A 245 18.22 -17.75 9.21
CA LYS A 245 18.89 -17.85 10.51
C LYS A 245 18.25 -16.98 11.60
N THR A 246 17.45 -16.01 11.21
CA THR A 246 16.78 -15.09 12.12
C THR A 246 15.42 -15.63 12.62
N TRP A 247 14.96 -16.75 12.06
CA TRP A 247 13.76 -17.49 12.44
C TRP A 247 14.18 -18.73 13.24
N LYS A 248 14.00 -18.69 14.55
CA LYS A 248 14.44 -19.79 15.44
C LYS A 248 13.34 -20.81 15.64
N ASN A 249 13.71 -21.97 16.17
CA ASN A 249 12.81 -23.05 16.63
C ASN A 249 11.80 -23.52 15.56
N GLY A 250 12.13 -23.36 14.27
CA GLY A 250 11.24 -23.79 13.20
C GLY A 250 10.09 -22.81 12.89
N GLY A 251 10.08 -21.63 13.50
CA GLY A 251 9.05 -20.62 13.30
C GLY A 251 8.77 -20.30 11.84
N ALA A 252 9.80 -20.21 10.98
CA ALA A 252 9.63 -19.95 9.54
C ALA A 252 8.71 -20.96 8.82
N ARG A 253 8.57 -22.18 9.32
CA ARG A 253 7.75 -23.22 8.67
C ARG A 253 6.27 -23.08 8.96
N ILE A 254 5.93 -22.57 10.15
CA ILE A 254 4.55 -22.53 10.65
C ILE A 254 3.94 -21.13 10.56
N THR A 255 4.77 -20.08 10.56
CA THR A 255 4.32 -18.69 10.53
C THR A 255 3.89 -18.29 9.13
N GLY A 256 2.77 -17.58 9.07
CA GLY A 256 2.26 -16.91 7.86
C GLY A 256 2.36 -15.40 7.94
N ALA A 257 1.56 -14.70 7.13
CA ALA A 257 1.56 -13.25 6.98
C ALA A 257 2.94 -12.68 6.58
N ALA A 258 3.46 -11.64 7.25
CA ALA A 258 4.59 -10.81 6.80
C ALA A 258 4.35 -10.22 5.40
N ASN A 259 3.11 -10.09 5.03
CA ASN A 259 2.61 -9.73 3.71
C ASN A 259 2.82 -8.25 3.38
N ALA A 260 2.68 -7.89 2.11
CA ALA A 260 2.73 -6.52 1.63
C ALA A 260 1.32 -6.05 1.24
N TRP A 261 0.60 -5.46 2.20
CA TRP A 261 -0.75 -4.93 1.96
C TRP A 261 -0.76 -3.47 1.49
N SER A 262 0.31 -2.72 1.77
CA SER A 262 0.47 -1.36 1.30
C SER A 262 0.89 -1.30 -0.17
N VAL A 263 0.82 -0.12 -0.78
CA VAL A 263 1.18 0.06 -2.19
C VAL A 263 2.67 -0.18 -2.40
N ILE A 264 2.99 -1.03 -3.35
CA ILE A 264 4.37 -1.33 -3.78
C ILE A 264 4.84 -0.23 -4.73
N ALA A 265 5.95 0.45 -4.41
CA ALA A 265 6.56 1.41 -5.33
C ALA A 265 7.44 0.72 -6.37
N ALA A 266 7.60 1.33 -7.53
CA ALA A 266 8.39 0.77 -8.62
C ALA A 266 9.37 1.78 -9.23
N ASP A 267 10.52 1.28 -9.66
CA ASP A 267 11.52 1.96 -10.49
C ASP A 267 11.65 1.22 -11.83
N PRO A 268 10.82 1.56 -12.83
CA PRO A 268 10.83 0.89 -14.12
C PRO A 268 12.16 1.02 -14.87
N GLU A 269 12.90 2.13 -14.66
CA GLU A 269 14.20 2.34 -15.32
C GLU A 269 15.26 1.34 -14.86
N ARG A 270 15.18 0.93 -13.58
CA ARG A 270 16.12 -0.03 -12.97
C ARG A 270 15.54 -1.43 -12.86
N GLY A 271 14.28 -1.63 -13.25
CA GLY A 271 13.59 -2.90 -13.15
C GLY A 271 13.37 -3.37 -11.71
N LEU A 272 13.15 -2.44 -10.77
CA LEU A 272 13.01 -2.74 -9.35
C LEU A 272 11.60 -2.45 -8.86
N VAL A 273 11.17 -3.21 -7.85
CA VAL A 273 10.03 -2.89 -6.99
C VAL A 273 10.49 -2.83 -5.54
N PHE A 274 9.86 -1.94 -4.76
CA PHE A 274 10.14 -1.75 -3.33
C PHE A 274 8.91 -2.17 -2.54
N VAL A 275 9.06 -3.29 -1.86
CA VAL A 275 8.00 -4.00 -1.15
C VAL A 275 8.02 -3.61 0.32
N PRO A 276 6.96 -2.99 0.85
CA PRO A 276 6.81 -2.74 2.27
C PRO A 276 6.14 -3.94 2.94
N THR A 277 6.89 -4.73 3.69
CA THR A 277 6.35 -5.91 4.37
C THR A 277 5.81 -5.57 5.76
N GLY A 278 4.79 -6.29 6.16
CA GLY A 278 4.14 -6.19 7.45
C GLY A 278 4.64 -7.20 8.48
N SER A 279 3.87 -7.31 9.56
CA SER A 279 4.13 -8.19 10.68
C SER A 279 3.90 -9.65 10.32
N PRO A 280 4.68 -10.58 10.89
CA PRO A 280 4.40 -12.00 10.79
C PRO A 280 3.34 -12.41 11.83
N SER A 281 2.51 -13.40 11.50
CA SER A 281 1.44 -13.84 12.39
C SER A 281 1.94 -14.67 13.59
N PRO A 282 1.29 -14.57 14.77
CA PRO A 282 0.33 -13.54 15.16
C PRO A 282 1.02 -12.25 15.58
N ASP A 283 0.40 -11.09 15.36
CA ASP A 283 1.02 -9.77 15.48
C ASP A 283 1.53 -9.45 16.90
N TYR A 284 0.81 -9.85 17.93
CA TYR A 284 1.06 -9.42 19.32
C TYR A 284 1.75 -10.47 20.21
N TYR A 285 2.13 -11.61 19.65
CA TYR A 285 2.85 -12.65 20.36
C TYR A 285 3.84 -13.37 19.45
N GLY A 286 5.14 -13.23 19.72
CA GLY A 286 6.22 -13.80 18.92
C GLY A 286 6.83 -15.09 19.47
N GLY A 287 6.26 -15.70 20.52
CA GLY A 287 6.83 -16.89 21.15
C GLY A 287 6.96 -18.10 20.23
N GLU A 288 6.14 -18.19 19.18
CA GLU A 288 6.19 -19.24 18.15
C GLU A 288 7.17 -18.94 17.00
N ARG A 289 7.66 -17.69 16.92
CA ARG A 289 8.53 -17.19 15.84
C ARG A 289 9.76 -16.46 16.35
N LEU A 290 10.43 -17.03 17.34
CA LEU A 290 11.60 -16.42 17.99
C LEU A 290 12.70 -16.01 16.98
N GLY A 291 13.35 -14.91 17.26
CA GLY A 291 14.43 -14.30 16.47
C GLY A 291 14.01 -12.94 15.90
N ASP A 292 14.79 -12.38 14.98
CA ASP A 292 14.51 -11.04 14.44
C ASP A 292 13.49 -11.05 13.29
N ASP A 293 13.10 -12.23 12.79
CA ASP A 293 12.04 -12.46 11.79
C ASP A 293 12.27 -11.75 10.44
N LEU A 294 13.51 -11.73 9.95
CA LEU A 294 13.83 -11.12 8.65
C LEU A 294 13.20 -11.98 7.52
N TYR A 295 12.45 -11.45 6.61
CA TYR A 295 12.24 -10.10 6.07
C TYR A 295 10.85 -9.50 6.41
N ALA A 296 10.25 -9.87 7.51
CA ALA A 296 9.08 -9.18 8.01
C ALA A 296 9.43 -7.73 8.41
N ASN A 297 8.44 -6.84 8.47
CA ASN A 297 8.57 -5.44 8.86
C ASN A 297 9.73 -4.72 8.17
N SER A 298 9.85 -4.91 6.86
CA SER A 298 11.02 -4.50 6.08
C SER A 298 10.64 -3.72 4.82
N VAL A 299 11.58 -2.91 4.34
CA VAL A 299 11.59 -2.46 2.94
C VAL A 299 12.47 -3.41 2.16
N VAL A 300 11.92 -4.05 1.14
CA VAL A 300 12.64 -5.05 0.34
C VAL A 300 12.64 -4.66 -1.12
N ALA A 301 13.83 -4.56 -1.72
CA ALA A 301 13.97 -4.35 -3.15
C ALA A 301 14.05 -5.70 -3.89
N LEU A 302 13.13 -5.90 -4.83
CA LEU A 302 13.10 -7.08 -5.69
C LEU A 302 13.30 -6.69 -7.15
N ARG A 303 13.93 -7.57 -7.93
CA ARG A 303 13.91 -7.52 -9.38
C ARG A 303 12.48 -7.82 -9.86
N ALA A 304 11.89 -6.88 -10.57
CA ALA A 304 10.49 -7.01 -11.00
C ALA A 304 10.25 -8.15 -12.00
N ASP A 305 11.26 -8.55 -12.75
CA ASP A 305 11.15 -9.61 -13.76
C ASP A 305 11.37 -11.03 -13.21
N THR A 306 12.13 -11.17 -12.12
CA THR A 306 12.56 -12.48 -11.57
C THR A 306 12.13 -12.71 -10.12
N GLY A 307 11.76 -11.67 -9.37
CA GLY A 307 11.49 -11.75 -7.93
C GLY A 307 12.76 -11.88 -7.07
N GLU A 308 13.96 -11.83 -7.68
CA GLU A 308 15.23 -11.89 -6.94
C GLU A 308 15.37 -10.71 -5.98
N ARG A 309 15.66 -10.99 -4.71
CA ARG A 309 15.90 -9.97 -3.71
C ARG A 309 17.28 -9.31 -3.91
N VAL A 310 17.28 -8.00 -4.11
CA VAL A 310 18.49 -7.20 -4.28
C VAL A 310 19.05 -6.78 -2.94
N TRP A 311 18.19 -6.25 -2.06
CA TRP A 311 18.51 -5.88 -0.69
C TRP A 311 17.23 -5.84 0.17
N SER A 312 17.42 -5.77 1.48
CA SER A 312 16.36 -5.54 2.46
C SER A 312 16.87 -4.66 3.60
N PHE A 313 15.96 -3.88 4.18
CA PHE A 313 16.18 -3.11 5.40
C PHE A 313 15.00 -3.34 6.34
N GLN A 314 15.27 -3.91 7.52
CA GLN A 314 14.24 -4.20 8.51
C GLN A 314 14.02 -2.97 9.40
N THR A 315 12.77 -2.54 9.56
CA THR A 315 12.38 -1.35 10.32
C THR A 315 11.99 -1.68 11.76
N VAL A 316 11.64 -2.93 12.03
CA VAL A 316 11.31 -3.46 13.36
C VAL A 316 11.81 -4.90 13.45
N HIS A 317 12.63 -5.21 14.45
CA HIS A 317 13.08 -6.56 14.76
C HIS A 317 12.07 -7.25 15.68
N HIS A 318 11.72 -8.50 15.37
CA HIS A 318 10.81 -9.32 16.20
C HIS A 318 9.56 -8.52 16.63
N ASP A 319 8.73 -8.18 15.67
CA ASP A 319 7.59 -7.31 15.90
C ASP A 319 6.55 -7.96 16.85
N LEU A 320 6.10 -7.20 17.82
CA LEU A 320 5.11 -7.56 18.84
C LEU A 320 3.97 -6.52 18.92
N TRP A 321 3.90 -5.60 17.98
CA TRP A 321 3.06 -4.41 18.05
C TRP A 321 2.18 -4.21 16.82
N ASP A 322 2.31 -5.08 15.81
CA ASP A 322 1.74 -4.85 14.49
C ASP A 322 2.32 -3.55 13.86
N TYR A 323 3.65 -3.43 13.89
CA TYR A 323 4.37 -2.25 13.41
C TYR A 323 4.82 -2.38 11.94
N ASP A 324 3.85 -2.61 11.07
CA ASP A 324 4.06 -2.71 9.62
C ASP A 324 4.82 -1.53 9.02
N VAL A 325 5.45 -1.77 7.88
CA VAL A 325 5.80 -0.71 6.93
C VAL A 325 4.52 -0.32 6.19
N ALA A 326 3.68 0.45 6.87
CA ALA A 326 2.33 0.77 6.37
C ALA A 326 2.31 1.83 5.27
N SER A 327 3.28 2.75 5.27
CA SER A 327 3.36 3.79 4.26
C SER A 327 3.92 3.23 2.95
N PRO A 328 3.32 3.57 1.79
CA PRO A 328 3.92 3.26 0.50
C PRO A 328 5.34 3.84 0.41
N PRO A 329 6.34 3.05 -0.01
CA PRO A 329 7.66 3.61 -0.28
C PRO A 329 7.59 4.72 -1.33
N VAL A 330 8.37 5.79 -1.14
CA VAL A 330 8.44 6.90 -2.10
C VAL A 330 9.85 7.05 -2.63
N LEU A 331 9.97 7.21 -3.96
CA LEU A 331 11.25 7.34 -4.65
C LEU A 331 11.55 8.82 -4.90
N PHE A 332 12.76 9.26 -4.53
CA PHE A 332 13.21 10.63 -4.73
C PHE A 332 14.74 10.68 -4.81
N GLU A 333 15.30 11.87 -4.95
CA GLU A 333 16.73 12.10 -4.89
C GLU A 333 17.10 12.87 -3.63
N VAL A 334 18.21 12.49 -3.01
CA VAL A 334 18.80 13.16 -1.85
C VAL A 334 20.12 13.80 -2.26
N HIS A 335 20.26 15.09 -1.97
CA HIS A 335 21.55 15.77 -2.09
C HIS A 335 22.26 15.74 -0.73
N HIS A 336 23.33 14.95 -0.62
CA HIS A 336 24.07 14.75 0.62
C HIS A 336 25.55 14.60 0.32
N ASP A 337 26.41 15.31 1.10
CA ASP A 337 27.87 15.32 0.93
C ASP A 337 28.33 15.59 -0.49
N GLY A 338 27.68 16.54 -1.18
CA GLY A 338 28.01 16.94 -2.55
C GLY A 338 27.63 15.91 -3.63
N LYS A 339 26.87 14.87 -3.28
CA LYS A 339 26.39 13.82 -4.21
C LYS A 339 24.87 13.86 -4.30
N THR A 340 24.36 13.51 -5.47
CA THR A 340 22.94 13.19 -5.67
C THR A 340 22.80 11.67 -5.56
N ILE A 341 22.02 11.21 -4.59
CA ILE A 341 21.82 9.80 -4.26
C ILE A 341 20.36 9.44 -4.58
N PRO A 342 20.09 8.45 -5.44
CA PRO A 342 18.76 7.94 -5.63
C PRO A 342 18.28 7.28 -4.32
N ALA A 343 17.19 7.76 -3.78
CA ALA A 343 16.69 7.35 -2.47
C ALA A 343 15.32 6.68 -2.56
N VAL A 344 15.04 5.84 -1.58
CA VAL A 344 13.71 5.37 -1.23
C VAL A 344 13.42 5.72 0.22
N GLY A 345 12.30 6.39 0.46
CA GLY A 345 11.80 6.70 1.80
C GLY A 345 10.65 5.77 2.15
N ALA A 346 10.63 5.28 3.39
CA ALA A 346 9.54 4.45 3.90
C ALA A 346 9.25 4.75 5.36
N GLY A 347 7.97 4.86 5.67
CA GLY A 347 7.48 5.02 7.02
C GLY A 347 6.90 3.73 7.57
N SER A 348 7.07 3.51 8.88
CA SER A 348 6.42 2.43 9.58
C SER A 348 5.41 2.95 10.61
N LYS A 349 4.54 2.08 11.09
CA LYS A 349 3.56 2.42 12.16
C LYS A 349 4.23 2.99 13.43
N THR A 350 5.54 2.77 13.62
CA THR A 350 6.31 3.41 14.71
C THR A 350 6.36 4.94 14.62
N GLY A 351 5.99 5.54 13.48
CA GLY A 351 6.21 6.95 13.21
C GLY A 351 7.65 7.30 12.79
N ASN A 352 8.52 6.33 12.64
CA ASN A 352 9.86 6.50 12.09
C ASN A 352 9.82 6.49 10.56
N PHE A 353 10.61 7.36 9.94
CA PHE A 353 10.77 7.42 8.49
C PHE A 353 12.23 7.15 8.12
N PHE A 354 12.46 6.10 7.36
CA PHE A 354 13.79 5.67 6.94
C PHE A 354 14.07 6.14 5.52
N ILE A 355 15.23 6.73 5.29
CA ILE A 355 15.68 7.18 3.97
C ILE A 355 16.89 6.34 3.58
N LEU A 356 16.69 5.48 2.59
CA LEU A 356 17.66 4.47 2.16
C LEU A 356 18.17 4.79 0.77
N ASP A 357 19.44 4.48 0.50
CA ASP A 357 19.97 4.42 -0.85
C ASP A 357 19.20 3.36 -1.65
N ARG A 358 18.58 3.77 -2.74
CA ARG A 358 17.69 2.94 -3.57
C ARG A 358 18.39 1.71 -4.15
N LEU A 359 19.69 1.79 -4.38
CA LEU A 359 20.46 0.71 -5.01
C LEU A 359 21.01 -0.31 -4.01
N THR A 360 21.25 0.13 -2.78
CA THR A 360 21.97 -0.69 -1.78
C THR A 360 21.19 -0.98 -0.51
N GLY A 361 20.08 -0.28 -0.27
CA GLY A 361 19.30 -0.35 0.97
C GLY A 361 19.98 0.26 2.20
N LYS A 362 21.14 0.89 2.04
CA LYS A 362 21.87 1.50 3.15
C LYS A 362 21.20 2.80 3.59
N PRO A 363 21.00 3.03 4.91
CA PRO A 363 20.51 4.31 5.41
C PRO A 363 21.45 5.47 5.04
N ILE A 364 20.89 6.52 4.38
CA ILE A 364 21.68 7.67 3.91
C ILE A 364 22.12 8.54 5.10
N PHE A 365 21.25 8.71 6.10
CA PHE A 365 21.51 9.57 7.27
C PHE A 365 21.88 8.78 8.53
N GLY A 366 22.10 7.47 8.39
CA GLY A 366 22.40 6.58 9.49
C GLY A 366 21.19 6.08 10.27
N VAL A 367 21.41 4.98 10.98
CA VAL A 367 20.46 4.34 11.89
C VAL A 367 21.21 3.88 13.12
N GLU A 368 20.62 4.06 14.30
CA GLU A 368 21.15 3.61 15.58
C GLU A 368 20.33 2.46 16.12
N GLU A 369 20.99 1.37 16.47
CA GLU A 369 20.38 0.29 17.25
C GLU A 369 20.29 0.71 18.72
N ARG A 370 19.08 0.97 19.22
CA ARG A 370 18.88 1.40 20.59
C ARG A 370 18.25 0.29 21.43
N PRO A 371 18.74 0.03 22.65
CA PRO A 371 18.15 -0.94 23.55
C PRO A 371 16.66 -0.64 23.82
N VAL A 372 15.84 -1.70 23.90
CA VAL A 372 14.39 -1.60 24.15
C VAL A 372 13.99 -2.52 25.30
N PRO A 373 12.80 -2.29 25.92
CA PRO A 373 12.33 -3.05 27.05
C PRO A 373 12.15 -4.55 26.72
N LYS A 374 12.44 -5.41 27.69
CA LYS A 374 12.20 -6.86 27.57
C LYS A 374 10.71 -7.20 27.76
N SER A 375 10.23 -8.23 27.10
CA SER A 375 8.90 -8.78 27.37
C SER A 375 8.83 -9.43 28.76
N ASP A 376 7.67 -9.35 29.41
CA ASP A 376 7.32 -10.07 30.64
C ASP A 376 6.28 -11.17 30.39
N VAL A 377 5.93 -11.41 29.12
CA VAL A 377 4.99 -12.47 28.72
C VAL A 377 5.72 -13.80 28.63
N PRO A 378 5.22 -14.87 29.28
CA PRO A 378 5.84 -16.17 29.22
C PRO A 378 6.00 -16.70 27.81
N GLY A 379 7.20 -17.19 27.46
CA GLY A 379 7.53 -17.73 26.13
C GLY A 379 7.93 -16.67 25.10
N GLU A 380 7.67 -15.38 25.36
CA GLU A 380 8.03 -14.27 24.51
C GLU A 380 9.46 -13.78 24.79
N VAL A 381 10.20 -13.45 23.73
CA VAL A 381 11.57 -12.88 23.80
C VAL A 381 11.66 -11.68 22.86
N ALA A 382 11.37 -10.49 23.36
CA ALA A 382 11.52 -9.27 22.60
C ALA A 382 12.96 -9.07 22.11
N ALA A 383 13.13 -8.43 20.96
CA ALA A 383 14.44 -8.02 20.46
C ALA A 383 15.18 -7.17 21.49
N LEU A 384 16.52 -7.27 21.53
CA LEU A 384 17.33 -6.52 22.50
C LEU A 384 17.45 -5.03 22.14
N ALA A 385 17.38 -4.71 20.87
CA ALA A 385 17.46 -3.35 20.33
C ALA A 385 16.54 -3.21 19.13
N GLN A 386 16.27 -1.98 18.74
CA GLN A 386 15.46 -1.64 17.57
C GLN A 386 16.13 -0.51 16.77
N PRO A 387 15.91 -0.44 15.46
CA PRO A 387 16.51 0.58 14.60
C PRO A 387 15.78 1.92 14.74
N PHE A 388 16.54 2.97 15.04
CA PHE A 388 16.06 4.36 15.06
C PHE A 388 16.79 5.17 14.00
N PRO A 389 16.10 5.86 13.07
CA PRO A 389 16.75 6.75 12.14
C PRO A 389 17.39 7.93 12.88
N VAL A 390 18.62 8.29 12.49
CA VAL A 390 19.28 9.49 13.01
C VAL A 390 18.57 10.73 12.46
N MET A 391 18.17 10.68 11.20
CA MET A 391 17.36 11.69 10.51
C MET A 391 16.44 11.04 9.48
N PRO A 392 15.22 11.59 9.28
CA PRO A 392 14.58 12.66 10.04
C PRO A 392 14.23 12.24 11.47
N ARG A 393 13.82 13.20 12.31
CA ARG A 393 13.20 12.86 13.61
C ARG A 393 11.88 12.12 13.37
N PRO A 394 11.42 11.31 14.34
CA PRO A 394 10.12 10.65 14.23
C PRO A 394 9.01 11.65 13.90
N LEU A 395 8.12 11.26 12.99
CA LEU A 395 7.00 12.09 12.53
C LEU A 395 5.80 12.04 13.48
N ALA A 396 5.79 11.08 14.40
CA ALA A 396 4.79 10.94 15.46
C ALA A 396 5.46 10.92 16.85
N PRO A 397 4.72 11.27 17.90
CA PRO A 397 5.18 11.11 19.29
C PRO A 397 5.59 9.65 19.56
N GLN A 398 6.69 9.48 20.27
CA GLN A 398 7.22 8.15 20.64
C GLN A 398 6.87 7.76 22.09
N THR A 399 6.21 8.65 22.80
CA THR A 399 5.74 8.48 24.18
C THR A 399 4.47 9.30 24.39
N LEU A 400 3.65 8.90 25.34
CA LEU A 400 2.52 9.71 25.78
C LEU A 400 2.99 10.78 26.78
N ASP A 401 2.73 12.04 26.49
CA ASP A 401 2.78 13.10 27.49
C ASP A 401 1.45 13.12 28.26
N VAL A 402 1.45 12.60 29.48
CA VAL A 402 0.26 12.56 30.35
C VAL A 402 -0.28 13.93 30.71
N ASN A 403 0.55 14.98 30.58
CA ASN A 403 0.15 16.37 30.86
C ASN A 403 -0.57 17.00 29.65
N ALA A 404 -0.40 16.43 28.43
CA ALA A 404 -1.07 16.88 27.22
C ALA A 404 -2.51 16.35 27.09
N ILE A 405 -2.97 15.47 27.99
CA ILE A 405 -4.32 14.91 27.97
C ILE A 405 -5.35 16.03 28.15
N GLN A 406 -6.27 16.13 27.21
CA GLN A 406 -7.34 17.11 27.18
C GLN A 406 -8.57 16.58 27.95
N GLY A 407 -9.46 17.50 28.38
CA GLY A 407 -10.69 17.18 29.08
C GLY A 407 -10.83 17.95 30.41
N SER A 408 -11.86 17.63 31.21
CA SER A 408 -12.03 18.18 32.53
C SER A 408 -10.90 17.74 33.48
N GLU A 409 -10.76 18.39 34.63
CA GLU A 409 -9.79 17.99 35.66
C GLU A 409 -10.05 16.57 36.15
N ALA A 410 -11.32 16.17 36.27
CA ALA A 410 -11.72 14.83 36.67
C ALA A 410 -11.30 13.81 35.62
N ASP A 411 -11.51 14.09 34.33
CA ASP A 411 -11.11 13.21 33.22
C ASP A 411 -9.58 13.06 33.19
N ARG A 412 -8.84 14.16 33.27
CA ARG A 412 -7.38 14.12 33.29
C ARG A 412 -6.81 13.36 34.49
N LYS A 413 -7.44 13.49 35.65
CA LYS A 413 -7.06 12.73 36.85
C LYS A 413 -7.30 11.24 36.64
N TRP A 414 -8.49 10.88 36.17
CA TRP A 414 -8.85 9.49 35.89
C TRP A 414 -7.92 8.87 34.85
N CYS A 415 -7.67 9.53 33.74
CA CYS A 415 -6.74 9.05 32.72
C CYS A 415 -5.33 8.81 33.28
N ARG A 416 -4.80 9.74 34.09
CA ARG A 416 -3.48 9.54 34.72
C ARG A 416 -3.46 8.32 35.63
N GLU A 417 -4.51 8.13 36.43
CA GLU A 417 -4.63 6.98 37.36
C GLU A 417 -4.73 5.66 36.60
N GLU A 418 -5.45 5.61 35.47
CA GLU A 418 -5.54 4.41 34.62
C GLU A 418 -4.23 4.12 33.88
N ILE A 419 -3.60 5.14 33.30
CA ILE A 419 -2.32 5.00 32.61
C ILE A 419 -1.21 4.51 33.55
N ALA A 420 -1.20 4.98 34.80
CA ALA A 420 -0.21 4.57 35.81
C ALA A 420 -0.28 3.04 36.13
N LYS A 421 -1.37 2.38 35.83
CA LYS A 421 -1.53 0.93 36.00
C LYS A 421 -0.86 0.14 34.88
N LEU A 422 -0.66 0.77 33.71
CA LEU A 422 -0.14 0.14 32.53
C LEU A 422 1.38 0.27 32.43
N ARG A 423 1.99 -0.61 31.68
CA ARG A 423 3.39 -0.51 31.29
C ARG A 423 3.52 0.44 30.10
N SER A 424 4.36 1.47 30.22
CA SER A 424 4.59 2.45 29.15
C SER A 424 6.02 2.96 29.21
N GLU A 425 6.89 2.45 28.34
CA GLU A 425 8.34 2.70 28.33
C GLU A 425 8.81 3.20 26.94
N GLY A 426 7.90 3.79 26.17
CA GLY A 426 8.15 4.30 24.82
C GLY A 426 7.51 3.43 23.72
N VAL A 427 7.84 3.77 22.47
CA VAL A 427 7.25 3.17 21.26
C VAL A 427 7.39 1.65 21.19
N PHE A 428 8.46 1.08 21.73
CA PHE A 428 8.72 -0.36 21.76
C PHE A 428 8.45 -0.98 23.15
N THR A 429 7.45 -0.50 23.88
CA THR A 429 6.96 -1.17 25.08
C THR A 429 6.28 -2.48 24.68
N PRO A 430 6.78 -3.67 25.03
CA PRO A 430 6.13 -4.92 24.62
C PRO A 430 4.75 -5.10 25.27
N PRO A 431 3.87 -5.89 24.64
CA PRO A 431 2.70 -6.43 25.33
C PRO A 431 3.08 -6.98 26.71
N SER A 432 2.25 -6.75 27.73
CA SER A 432 2.53 -7.09 29.12
C SER A 432 1.31 -7.72 29.77
N VAL A 433 1.54 -8.66 30.69
CA VAL A 433 0.47 -9.28 31.48
C VAL A 433 -0.30 -8.29 32.36
N ARG A 434 0.28 -7.12 32.63
CA ARG A 434 -0.40 -6.02 33.35
C ARG A 434 -1.08 -5.02 32.42
N GLY A 435 -1.02 -5.23 31.10
CA GLY A 435 -1.43 -4.30 30.07
C GLY A 435 -0.32 -3.31 29.69
N SER A 436 -0.29 -2.92 28.44
CA SER A 436 0.67 -1.95 27.89
C SER A 436 -0.03 -0.77 27.26
N LEU A 437 0.61 0.39 27.35
CA LEU A 437 0.26 1.58 26.58
C LEU A 437 1.44 1.96 25.70
N VAL A 438 1.23 1.92 24.40
CA VAL A 438 2.22 2.30 23.39
C VAL A 438 1.72 3.46 22.54
N VAL A 439 2.64 4.36 22.19
CA VAL A 439 2.38 5.49 21.30
C VAL A 439 3.50 5.50 20.25
N PRO A 440 3.11 5.52 18.97
CA PRO A 440 1.78 5.72 18.36
C PRO A 440 0.83 4.50 18.39
N GLY A 441 1.30 3.28 18.68
CA GLY A 441 0.48 2.05 18.70
C GLY A 441 0.26 1.45 17.30
N ASN A 442 -0.54 0.38 17.24
CA ASN A 442 -0.75 -0.43 16.03
C ASN A 442 -1.52 0.30 14.89
N ILE A 443 -2.29 1.30 15.22
CA ILE A 443 -2.94 2.14 14.18
C ILE A 443 -1.89 2.95 13.42
N GLY A 444 -0.78 3.23 14.09
CA GLY A 444 0.37 3.86 13.48
C GLY A 444 0.44 5.38 13.62
N GLY A 445 1.63 5.89 13.38
CA GLY A 445 1.95 7.32 13.42
C GLY A 445 2.07 7.96 12.04
N MET A 446 1.84 7.19 10.99
CA MET A 446 1.90 7.67 9.60
C MET A 446 0.87 6.97 8.75
#